data_61032efdd8b1bb61d7027def51915383
#
_entry.id   61032efdd8b1bb61d7027def51915383
#
_cell.length_a   1.000
_cell.length_b   1.000
_cell.length_c   1.000
_cell.angle_alpha   90.00
_cell.angle_beta   90.00
_cell.angle_gamma   90.00
#
_symmetry.space_group_name_H-M   'P 1'
#
loop_
_entity.id
_entity.type
_entity.pdbx_description
1 polymer ?
#
loop_
_entity_poly.entity_id
_entity_poly.type
_entity_poly.pdbx_seq_one_letter_code
_entity_poly.pdbx_strand_id
1 'polypeptide(L)'
;GQRFISLLENHPWFEVVTVAASPRSAGKTYEEAVGDRWKMDTPMPEAVKKLVVLNVNDVEHVASTVDFVFSAVDMSKDEIKAIEEAYAKTETPVVSNNSAHRWTPDVPMVVPEINADHFEVIKDQKKRLGTTRGFIAVKPNCSIQSYAPCLAAWKEFGPKEVVATTYQAISGAGKTFKEWPEMVENIIPYIGGEEEKSEQEPLRIWGKVENGQIVKADGPLITSQCIRVPVLDGHLSLIHI
;
A
#
# COMPACT_ATOMS: atom_id res chain seq x y z
N GLY A 1 -2.45 -1.64 -8.93
CA GLY A 1 -2.94 -2.92 -9.45
C GLY A 1 -1.91 -3.67 -10.29
N GLN A 2 -1.36 -3.08 -11.35
CA GLN A 2 -0.50 -3.78 -12.31
C GLN A 2 0.73 -4.45 -11.68
N ARG A 3 1.41 -3.79 -10.73
CA ARG A 3 2.56 -4.36 -10.01
C ARG A 3 2.17 -5.61 -9.21
N PHE A 4 1.00 -5.64 -8.58
CA PHE A 4 0.51 -6.87 -7.93
C PHE A 4 0.36 -8.01 -8.93
N ILE A 5 -0.23 -7.74 -10.07
CA ILE A 5 -0.42 -8.74 -11.13
C ILE A 5 0.90 -9.31 -11.61
N SER A 6 1.91 -8.45 -11.88
CA SER A 6 3.24 -8.91 -12.29
C SER A 6 3.94 -9.73 -11.19
N LEU A 7 3.81 -9.33 -9.91
CA LEU A 7 4.45 -10.03 -8.80
C LEU A 7 3.74 -11.35 -8.44
N LEU A 8 2.46 -11.48 -8.77
CA LEU A 8 1.68 -12.69 -8.52
C LEU A 8 1.75 -13.70 -9.68
N GLU A 9 2.36 -13.34 -10.80
CA GLU A 9 2.60 -14.28 -11.87
C GLU A 9 3.50 -15.43 -11.36
N ASN A 10 3.01 -16.67 -11.49
CA ASN A 10 3.69 -17.88 -10.99
C ASN A 10 3.99 -17.84 -9.47
N HIS A 11 3.22 -17.09 -8.69
CA HIS A 11 3.39 -17.07 -7.24
C HIS A 11 3.04 -18.44 -6.63
N PRO A 12 3.86 -18.99 -5.69
CA PRO A 12 3.69 -20.38 -5.22
C PRO A 12 2.42 -20.60 -4.38
N TRP A 13 1.80 -19.54 -3.84
CA TRP A 13 0.65 -19.64 -2.94
C TRP A 13 -0.60 -18.92 -3.41
N PHE A 14 -0.47 -17.95 -4.31
CA PHE A 14 -1.58 -17.08 -4.72
C PHE A 14 -1.76 -17.06 -6.22
N GLU A 15 -2.98 -17.09 -6.65
CA GLU A 15 -3.41 -16.96 -8.05
C GLU A 15 -4.34 -15.75 -8.20
N VAL A 16 -4.16 -14.99 -9.27
CA VAL A 16 -5.07 -13.89 -9.62
C VAL A 16 -6.27 -14.47 -10.37
N VAL A 17 -7.37 -14.65 -9.69
CA VAL A 17 -8.60 -15.23 -10.24
C VAL A 17 -9.64 -14.17 -10.65
N THR A 18 -9.54 -12.97 -10.08
CA THR A 18 -10.50 -11.87 -10.30
C THR A 18 -9.77 -10.54 -10.33
N VAL A 19 -10.20 -9.67 -11.20
CA VAL A 19 -9.82 -8.26 -11.27
C VAL A 19 -11.06 -7.40 -11.19
N ALA A 20 -11.06 -6.40 -10.32
CA ALA A 20 -12.16 -5.47 -10.16
C ALA A 20 -11.68 -4.03 -10.30
N ALA A 21 -12.47 -3.19 -10.94
CA ALA A 21 -12.14 -1.79 -11.17
C ALA A 21 -13.41 -0.93 -11.21
N SER A 22 -13.25 0.36 -11.56
CA SER A 22 -14.36 1.28 -11.68
C SER A 22 -15.40 0.79 -12.70
N PRO A 23 -16.67 1.24 -12.61
CA PRO A 23 -17.72 0.89 -13.55
C PRO A 23 -17.37 1.10 -15.03
N ARG A 24 -16.46 2.03 -15.35
CA ARG A 24 -16.01 2.32 -16.73
C ARG A 24 -15.25 1.15 -17.37
N SER A 25 -14.58 0.36 -16.55
CA SER A 25 -13.77 -0.79 -16.99
C SER A 25 -14.52 -2.12 -16.86
N ALA A 26 -15.59 -2.16 -16.07
CA ALA A 26 -16.36 -3.37 -15.82
C ALA A 26 -16.96 -3.94 -17.12
N GLY A 27 -16.97 -5.27 -17.25
CA GLY A 27 -17.49 -5.99 -18.40
C GLY A 27 -16.51 -6.14 -19.57
N LYS A 28 -15.35 -5.48 -19.54
CA LYS A 28 -14.28 -5.65 -20.53
C LYS A 28 -13.29 -6.71 -20.05
N THR A 29 -12.56 -7.32 -20.97
CA THR A 29 -11.38 -8.10 -20.57
C THR A 29 -10.33 -7.17 -19.94
N TYR A 30 -9.46 -7.71 -19.09
CA TYR A 30 -8.43 -6.90 -18.44
C TYR A 30 -7.50 -6.24 -19.47
N GLU A 31 -7.13 -6.97 -20.53
CA GLU A 31 -6.33 -6.44 -21.63
C GLU A 31 -7.03 -5.25 -22.33
N GLU A 32 -8.32 -5.37 -22.65
CA GLU A 32 -9.09 -4.25 -23.22
C GLU A 32 -9.25 -3.07 -22.25
N ALA A 33 -9.47 -3.37 -20.98
CA ALA A 33 -9.64 -2.34 -19.95
C ALA A 33 -8.36 -1.56 -19.69
N VAL A 34 -7.20 -2.21 -19.77
CA VAL A 34 -5.88 -1.57 -19.56
C VAL A 34 -5.38 -0.94 -20.85
N GLY A 35 -5.48 -1.65 -22.00
CA GLY A 35 -4.98 -1.19 -23.29
C GLY A 35 -3.51 -0.74 -23.20
N ASP A 36 -3.20 0.40 -23.80
CA ASP A 36 -1.85 0.99 -23.81
C ASP A 36 -1.37 1.52 -22.45
N ARG A 37 -2.18 1.39 -21.38
CA ARG A 37 -1.83 1.84 -20.02
C ARG A 37 -1.08 0.80 -19.19
N TRP A 38 -0.66 -0.31 -19.79
CA TRP A 38 0.24 -1.25 -19.11
C TRP A 38 1.61 -0.60 -18.96
N LYS A 39 2.10 -0.47 -17.72
CA LYS A 39 3.31 0.32 -17.37
C LYS A 39 4.47 -0.56 -16.89
N MET A 40 4.27 -1.88 -16.86
CA MET A 40 5.33 -2.79 -16.42
C MET A 40 6.25 -3.14 -17.57
N ASP A 41 7.54 -3.32 -17.29
CA ASP A 41 8.55 -3.76 -18.28
C ASP A 41 8.31 -5.21 -18.72
N THR A 42 7.67 -6.01 -17.87
CA THR A 42 7.26 -7.37 -18.19
C THR A 42 5.93 -7.38 -18.96
N PRO A 43 5.72 -8.31 -19.88
CA PRO A 43 4.43 -8.48 -20.52
C PRO A 43 3.29 -8.69 -19.52
N MET A 44 2.08 -8.32 -19.89
CA MET A 44 0.90 -8.65 -19.10
C MET A 44 0.72 -10.18 -19.06
N PRO A 45 0.57 -10.80 -17.86
CA PRO A 45 0.40 -12.24 -17.74
C PRO A 45 -0.80 -12.78 -18.53
N GLU A 46 -0.60 -13.84 -19.29
CA GLU A 46 -1.64 -14.43 -20.16
C GLU A 46 -2.89 -14.88 -19.38
N ALA A 47 -2.69 -15.39 -18.15
CA ALA A 47 -3.79 -15.80 -17.27
C ALA A 47 -4.73 -14.65 -16.92
N VAL A 48 -4.19 -13.42 -16.83
CA VAL A 48 -4.96 -12.24 -16.41
C VAL A 48 -5.57 -11.49 -17.58
N LYS A 49 -4.98 -11.54 -18.77
CA LYS A 49 -5.45 -10.82 -19.96
C LYS A 49 -6.94 -11.01 -20.25
N LYS A 50 -7.42 -12.25 -20.13
CA LYS A 50 -8.78 -12.67 -20.48
C LYS A 50 -9.78 -12.56 -19.34
N LEU A 51 -9.33 -12.23 -18.11
CA LEU A 51 -10.24 -12.03 -17.00
C LEU A 51 -11.18 -10.86 -17.30
N VAL A 52 -12.47 -11.08 -17.11
CA VAL A 52 -13.46 -10.01 -17.22
C VAL A 52 -13.37 -9.14 -15.97
N VAL A 53 -13.17 -7.85 -16.17
CA VAL A 53 -13.10 -6.88 -15.07
C VAL A 53 -14.48 -6.74 -14.43
N LEU A 54 -14.57 -7.02 -13.13
CA LEU A 54 -15.79 -6.83 -12.36
C LEU A 54 -15.90 -5.37 -11.88
N ASN A 55 -17.12 -4.96 -11.57
CA ASN A 55 -17.36 -3.67 -10.93
C ASN A 55 -16.93 -3.74 -9.45
N VAL A 56 -15.99 -2.90 -9.03
CA VAL A 56 -15.49 -2.87 -7.64
C VAL A 56 -16.59 -2.58 -6.62
N ASN A 57 -17.67 -1.92 -7.01
CA ASN A 57 -18.81 -1.62 -6.15
C ASN A 57 -19.79 -2.81 -6.00
N ASP A 58 -19.66 -3.84 -6.83
CA ASP A 58 -20.43 -5.09 -6.68
C ASP A 58 -19.69 -6.03 -5.69
N VAL A 59 -19.66 -5.57 -4.44
CA VAL A 59 -18.82 -6.15 -3.38
C VAL A 59 -19.14 -7.62 -3.14
N GLU A 60 -20.41 -7.98 -3.04
CA GLU A 60 -20.86 -9.36 -2.78
C GLU A 60 -20.43 -10.30 -3.90
N HIS A 61 -20.60 -9.86 -5.15
CA HIS A 61 -20.22 -10.67 -6.31
C HIS A 61 -18.70 -10.87 -6.37
N VAL A 62 -17.90 -9.79 -6.23
CA VAL A 62 -16.44 -9.92 -6.22
C VAL A 62 -15.97 -10.79 -5.06
N ALA A 63 -16.48 -10.56 -3.85
CA ALA A 63 -16.12 -11.31 -2.65
C ALA A 63 -16.40 -12.81 -2.80
N SER A 64 -17.48 -13.19 -3.50
CA SER A 64 -17.83 -14.60 -3.72
C SER A 64 -16.85 -15.36 -4.61
N THR A 65 -15.96 -14.66 -5.32
CA THR A 65 -15.01 -15.26 -6.28
C THR A 65 -13.60 -15.40 -5.73
N VAL A 66 -13.31 -14.86 -4.54
CA VAL A 66 -11.94 -14.72 -4.03
C VAL A 66 -11.82 -15.14 -2.57
N ASP A 67 -10.63 -15.53 -2.15
CA ASP A 67 -10.32 -15.78 -0.74
C ASP A 67 -9.94 -14.50 0.01
N PHE A 68 -9.32 -13.54 -0.63
CA PHE A 68 -8.96 -12.22 -0.13
C PHE A 68 -8.71 -11.25 -1.30
N VAL A 69 -8.57 -9.97 -1.01
CA VAL A 69 -8.30 -8.95 -2.03
C VAL A 69 -7.07 -8.10 -1.71
N PHE A 70 -6.31 -7.76 -2.76
CA PHE A 70 -5.38 -6.63 -2.72
C PHE A 70 -6.10 -5.36 -3.18
N SER A 71 -6.13 -4.33 -2.34
CA SER A 71 -6.74 -3.05 -2.68
C SER A 71 -5.69 -2.04 -3.16
N ALA A 72 -5.92 -1.51 -4.36
CA ALA A 72 -5.13 -0.43 -4.98
C ALA A 72 -6.05 0.45 -5.84
N VAL A 73 -7.21 0.78 -5.31
CA VAL A 73 -8.22 1.63 -5.96
C VAL A 73 -7.81 3.10 -5.89
N ASP A 74 -8.24 3.88 -6.89
CA ASP A 74 -8.00 5.31 -6.97
C ASP A 74 -9.35 6.04 -6.77
N MET A 75 -9.60 6.45 -5.54
CA MET A 75 -10.81 7.11 -5.06
C MET A 75 -10.44 8.08 -3.93
N SER A 76 -11.40 8.85 -3.45
CA SER A 76 -11.22 9.64 -2.23
C SER A 76 -10.94 8.74 -1.02
N LYS A 77 -10.28 9.28 0.02
CA LYS A 77 -9.96 8.49 1.23
C LYS A 77 -11.21 7.91 1.90
N ASP A 78 -12.33 8.64 1.88
CA ASP A 78 -13.57 8.20 2.51
C ASP A 78 -14.24 7.09 1.71
N GLU A 79 -14.23 7.18 0.38
CA GLU A 79 -14.71 6.11 -0.51
C GLU A 79 -13.85 4.84 -0.36
N ILE A 80 -12.51 4.99 -0.27
CA ILE A 80 -11.61 3.86 -0.03
C ILE A 80 -11.92 3.18 1.30
N LYS A 81 -12.10 3.96 2.38
CA LYS A 81 -12.48 3.40 3.68
C LYS A 81 -13.79 2.62 3.60
N ALA A 82 -14.80 3.21 2.98
CA ALA A 82 -16.11 2.60 2.85
C ALA A 82 -16.06 1.30 2.05
N ILE A 83 -15.38 1.28 0.91
CA ILE A 83 -15.30 0.09 0.06
C ILE A 83 -14.47 -1.03 0.70
N GLU A 84 -13.33 -0.70 1.33
CA GLU A 84 -12.48 -1.69 2.00
C GLU A 84 -13.20 -2.30 3.22
N GLU A 85 -13.95 -1.50 4.00
CA GLU A 85 -14.80 -2.02 5.08
C GLU A 85 -15.97 -2.87 4.55
N ALA A 86 -16.55 -2.50 3.42
CA ALA A 86 -17.60 -3.32 2.79
C ALA A 86 -17.07 -4.70 2.41
N TYR A 87 -15.89 -4.79 1.76
CA TYR A 87 -15.25 -6.08 1.47
C TYR A 87 -14.93 -6.87 2.76
N ALA A 88 -14.37 -6.23 3.77
CA ALA A 88 -14.08 -6.91 5.03
C ALA A 88 -15.35 -7.49 5.67
N LYS A 89 -16.49 -6.78 5.60
CA LYS A 89 -17.78 -7.24 6.13
C LYS A 89 -18.40 -8.43 5.38
N THR A 90 -17.98 -8.71 4.15
CA THR A 90 -18.32 -9.96 3.44
C THR A 90 -17.42 -11.14 3.84
N GLU A 91 -16.70 -11.05 4.94
CA GLU A 91 -15.71 -12.03 5.41
C GLU A 91 -14.49 -12.18 4.49
N THR A 92 -14.24 -11.19 3.60
CA THR A 92 -13.12 -11.15 2.69
C THR A 92 -11.99 -10.29 3.27
N PRO A 93 -10.83 -10.85 3.64
CA PRO A 93 -9.68 -10.06 4.07
C PRO A 93 -9.20 -9.08 3.00
N VAL A 94 -8.84 -7.87 3.43
CA VAL A 94 -8.34 -6.80 2.54
C VAL A 94 -6.91 -6.46 2.90
N VAL A 95 -5.99 -6.61 1.95
CA VAL A 95 -4.61 -6.13 2.06
C VAL A 95 -4.47 -4.88 1.21
N SER A 96 -4.39 -3.72 1.86
CA SER A 96 -4.49 -2.44 1.17
C SER A 96 -3.13 -1.77 0.93
N ASN A 97 -2.95 -1.30 -0.31
CA ASN A 97 -1.86 -0.41 -0.68
C ASN A 97 -2.19 1.07 -0.41
N ASN A 98 -3.45 1.37 -0.12
CA ASN A 98 -3.94 2.73 0.05
C ASN A 98 -3.57 3.32 1.42
N SER A 99 -3.58 4.65 1.51
CA SER A 99 -3.28 5.35 2.75
C SER A 99 -4.50 5.60 3.65
N ALA A 100 -5.70 5.25 3.18
CA ALA A 100 -6.95 5.63 3.83
C ALA A 100 -7.06 5.09 5.27
N HIS A 101 -6.71 3.83 5.49
CA HIS A 101 -6.78 3.17 6.79
C HIS A 101 -5.48 3.20 7.61
N ARG A 102 -4.39 3.83 7.14
CA ARG A 102 -3.10 3.81 7.86
C ARG A 102 -3.18 4.33 9.29
N TRP A 103 -4.11 5.24 9.56
CA TRP A 103 -4.31 5.85 10.88
C TRP A 103 -5.58 5.38 11.58
N THR A 104 -6.31 4.41 11.05
CA THR A 104 -7.43 3.77 11.74
C THR A 104 -6.86 2.98 12.92
N PRO A 105 -7.33 3.20 14.16
CA PRO A 105 -6.65 2.71 15.37
C PRO A 105 -6.46 1.20 15.41
N ASP A 106 -7.45 0.44 14.94
CA ASP A 106 -7.49 -1.03 14.94
C ASP A 106 -7.09 -1.66 13.60
N VAL A 107 -6.55 -0.88 12.66
CA VAL A 107 -6.03 -1.39 11.39
C VAL A 107 -4.50 -1.48 11.46
N PRO A 108 -3.91 -2.67 11.35
CA PRO A 108 -2.46 -2.82 11.39
C PRO A 108 -1.81 -2.30 10.11
N MET A 109 -0.83 -1.42 10.27
CA MET A 109 0.07 -0.97 9.22
C MET A 109 1.37 -1.75 9.36
N VAL A 110 1.64 -2.69 8.44
CA VAL A 110 2.60 -3.77 8.68
C VAL A 110 3.78 -3.74 7.70
N VAL A 111 4.96 -3.89 8.30
CA VAL A 111 6.17 -4.42 7.68
C VAL A 111 6.47 -5.71 8.44
N PRO A 112 6.20 -6.91 7.87
CA PRO A 112 6.17 -8.17 8.62
C PRO A 112 7.46 -8.47 9.40
N GLU A 113 8.60 -8.05 8.87
CA GLU A 113 9.91 -8.22 9.51
C GLU A 113 10.09 -7.37 10.77
N ILE A 114 9.23 -6.36 10.98
CA ILE A 114 9.37 -5.38 12.07
C ILE A 114 8.29 -5.56 13.12
N ASN A 115 7.04 -5.65 12.70
CA ASN A 115 5.88 -5.53 13.57
C ASN A 115 4.74 -6.50 13.25
N ALA A 116 5.08 -7.76 12.98
CA ALA A 116 4.07 -8.81 12.77
C ALA A 116 3.13 -8.99 13.98
N ASP A 117 3.58 -8.66 15.18
CA ASP A 117 2.78 -8.65 16.41
C ASP A 117 1.58 -7.66 16.35
N HIS A 118 1.65 -6.63 15.51
CA HIS A 118 0.52 -5.73 15.29
C HIS A 118 -0.72 -6.44 14.71
N PHE A 119 -0.58 -7.62 14.10
CA PHE A 119 -1.74 -8.41 13.68
C PHE A 119 -2.66 -8.82 14.85
N GLU A 120 -2.19 -8.78 16.08
CA GLU A 120 -3.03 -9.03 17.24
C GLU A 120 -4.22 -8.07 17.36
N VAL A 121 -4.12 -6.85 16.83
CA VAL A 121 -5.20 -5.86 16.85
C VAL A 121 -6.39 -6.28 15.97
N ILE A 122 -6.19 -7.19 15.02
CA ILE A 122 -7.23 -7.68 14.11
C ILE A 122 -8.41 -8.30 14.88
N LYS A 123 -8.17 -8.91 16.02
CA LYS A 123 -9.25 -9.44 16.87
C LYS A 123 -10.23 -8.37 17.31
N ASP A 124 -9.74 -7.16 17.60
CA ASP A 124 -10.57 -6.03 18.01
C ASP A 124 -11.21 -5.33 16.80
N GLN A 125 -10.50 -5.25 15.69
CA GLN A 125 -11.06 -4.79 14.42
C GLN A 125 -12.25 -5.67 13.98
N LYS A 126 -12.13 -7.00 14.06
CA LYS A 126 -13.21 -7.94 13.75
C LYS A 126 -14.44 -7.73 14.63
N LYS A 127 -14.25 -7.45 15.92
CA LYS A 127 -15.38 -7.09 16.83
C LYS A 127 -16.08 -5.82 16.34
N ARG A 128 -15.32 -4.79 15.96
CA ARG A 128 -15.88 -3.52 15.44
C ARG A 128 -16.62 -3.73 14.12
N LEU A 129 -16.06 -4.53 13.21
CA LEU A 129 -16.66 -4.81 11.90
C LEU A 129 -17.81 -5.81 11.96
N GLY A 130 -17.90 -6.61 13.03
CA GLY A 130 -18.87 -7.71 13.14
C GLY A 130 -18.51 -8.93 12.29
N THR A 131 -17.21 -9.19 12.09
CA THR A 131 -16.69 -10.25 11.22
C THR A 131 -16.00 -11.36 12.02
N THR A 132 -15.86 -12.53 11.42
CA THR A 132 -15.09 -13.65 11.96
C THR A 132 -13.79 -13.88 11.20
N ARG A 133 -13.80 -13.70 9.87
CA ARG A 133 -12.66 -13.86 8.98
C ARG A 133 -12.18 -12.52 8.38
N GLY A 134 -13.12 -11.68 7.97
CA GLY A 134 -12.82 -10.42 7.29
C GLY A 134 -12.05 -9.41 8.17
N PHE A 135 -11.05 -8.78 7.59
CA PHE A 135 -10.25 -7.73 8.22
C PHE A 135 -9.57 -6.86 7.15
N ILE A 136 -9.01 -5.75 7.58
CA ILE A 136 -8.18 -4.85 6.76
C ILE A 136 -6.79 -4.77 7.38
N ALA A 137 -5.76 -4.96 6.56
CA ALA A 137 -4.38 -4.64 6.89
C ALA A 137 -3.80 -3.75 5.79
N VAL A 138 -2.93 -2.81 6.16
CA VAL A 138 -2.38 -1.85 5.21
C VAL A 138 -0.85 -1.89 5.19
N LYS A 139 -0.26 -1.59 4.03
CA LYS A 139 1.17 -1.32 3.95
C LYS A 139 1.46 0.15 4.24
N PRO A 140 2.64 0.47 4.81
CA PRO A 140 3.08 1.85 4.98
C PRO A 140 3.42 2.53 3.65
N ASN A 141 3.81 3.81 3.72
CA ASN A 141 4.31 4.56 2.58
C ASN A 141 5.53 3.88 1.95
N CYS A 142 5.70 4.03 0.64
CA CYS A 142 6.76 3.35 -0.10
C CYS A 142 8.16 3.86 0.27
N SER A 143 8.32 5.15 0.56
CA SER A 143 9.63 5.73 0.89
C SER A 143 10.20 5.18 2.19
N ILE A 144 9.36 4.99 3.21
CA ILE A 144 9.84 4.51 4.52
C ILE A 144 10.27 3.04 4.48
N GLN A 145 9.75 2.26 3.55
CA GLN A 145 10.14 0.85 3.41
C GLN A 145 11.59 0.67 2.96
N SER A 146 12.21 1.72 2.39
CA SER A 146 13.62 1.69 2.01
C SER A 146 14.57 1.79 3.22
N TYR A 147 14.12 2.32 4.36
CA TYR A 147 14.97 2.54 5.53
C TYR A 147 14.42 2.00 6.86
N ALA A 148 13.12 1.84 7.00
CA ALA A 148 12.52 1.38 8.25
C ALA A 148 13.04 0.01 8.73
N PRO A 149 13.27 -1.00 7.85
CA PRO A 149 13.88 -2.26 8.27
C PRO A 149 15.31 -2.09 8.80
N CYS A 150 16.11 -1.22 8.19
CA CYS A 150 17.48 -0.93 8.65
C CYS A 150 17.47 -0.28 10.03
N LEU A 151 16.61 0.73 10.23
CA LEU A 151 16.47 1.39 11.54
C LEU A 151 15.92 0.44 12.61
N ALA A 152 15.03 -0.48 12.24
CA ALA A 152 14.51 -1.49 13.15
C ALA A 152 15.63 -2.41 13.68
N ALA A 153 16.56 -2.80 12.80
CA ALA A 153 17.74 -3.59 13.19
C ALA A 153 18.66 -2.84 14.16
N TRP A 154 18.67 -1.51 14.14
CA TRP A 154 19.47 -0.67 15.01
C TRP A 154 18.72 -0.14 16.24
N LYS A 155 17.47 -0.53 16.40
CA LYS A 155 16.64 -0.07 17.53
C LYS A 155 17.26 -0.36 18.91
N GLU A 156 17.98 -1.46 19.04
CA GLU A 156 18.69 -1.82 20.29
C GLU A 156 19.73 -0.79 20.71
N PHE A 157 20.31 -0.02 19.78
CA PHE A 157 21.25 1.05 20.05
C PHE A 157 20.58 2.37 20.49
N GLY A 158 19.27 2.41 20.53
CA GLY A 158 18.48 3.52 21.04
C GLY A 158 18.63 4.83 20.24
N PRO A 159 18.40 4.84 18.91
CA PRO A 159 18.46 6.07 18.14
C PRO A 159 17.53 7.13 18.73
N LYS A 160 18.02 8.37 18.86
CA LYS A 160 17.27 9.49 19.42
C LYS A 160 16.71 10.41 18.36
N GLU A 161 17.51 10.66 17.34
CA GLU A 161 17.18 11.54 16.22
C GLU A 161 17.54 10.84 14.91
N VAL A 162 16.70 11.04 13.91
CA VAL A 162 16.89 10.50 12.55
C VAL A 162 16.66 11.62 11.56
N VAL A 163 17.63 11.87 10.68
CA VAL A 163 17.47 12.73 9.53
C VAL A 163 17.39 11.84 8.28
N ALA A 164 16.25 11.85 7.62
CA ALA A 164 15.97 11.01 6.45
C ALA A 164 15.82 11.86 5.18
N THR A 165 16.65 11.64 4.19
CA THR A 165 16.46 12.22 2.85
C THR A 165 16.11 11.10 1.89
N THR A 166 14.96 11.22 1.22
CA THR A 166 14.52 10.21 0.25
C THR A 166 14.58 10.75 -1.18
N TYR A 167 15.10 9.94 -2.08
CA TYR A 167 15.12 10.20 -3.53
C TYR A 167 14.10 9.26 -4.17
N GLN A 168 12.95 9.83 -4.56
CA GLN A 168 11.78 9.04 -4.96
C GLN A 168 11.58 9.05 -6.48
N ALA A 169 11.50 7.87 -7.06
CA ALA A 169 11.23 7.67 -8.49
C ALA A 169 9.84 8.16 -8.91
N ILE A 170 9.68 8.50 -10.20
CA ILE A 170 8.41 8.98 -10.77
C ILE A 170 7.29 7.94 -10.74
N SER A 171 7.61 6.65 -10.73
CA SER A 171 6.62 5.58 -10.58
C SER A 171 5.87 5.65 -9.25
N GLY A 172 6.45 6.25 -8.21
CA GLY A 172 5.78 6.55 -6.95
C GLY A 172 4.60 7.52 -7.09
N ALA A 173 4.60 8.37 -8.13
CA ALA A 173 3.47 9.20 -8.53
C ALA A 173 2.54 8.51 -9.53
N GLY A 174 2.76 7.23 -9.85
CA GLY A 174 2.00 6.50 -10.85
C GLY A 174 2.24 6.94 -12.29
N LYS A 175 3.35 7.64 -12.56
CA LYS A 175 3.67 8.24 -13.86
C LYS A 175 4.88 7.59 -14.52
N THR A 176 5.00 7.80 -15.82
CA THR A 176 6.17 7.51 -16.65
C THR A 176 6.74 8.82 -17.20
N PHE A 177 7.94 8.82 -17.76
CA PHE A 177 8.48 10.02 -18.42
C PHE A 177 7.65 10.47 -19.62
N LYS A 178 6.94 9.56 -20.30
CA LYS A 178 6.01 9.91 -21.37
C LYS A 178 4.82 10.73 -20.86
N GLU A 179 4.33 10.44 -19.66
CA GLU A 179 3.21 11.13 -19.03
C GLU A 179 3.65 12.35 -18.22
N TRP A 180 4.94 12.46 -17.94
CA TRP A 180 5.52 13.55 -17.15
C TRP A 180 6.89 13.95 -17.69
N PRO A 181 6.96 14.49 -18.93
CA PRO A 181 8.22 14.83 -19.60
C PRO A 181 9.02 15.92 -18.87
N GLU A 182 8.37 16.77 -18.06
CA GLU A 182 9.03 17.82 -17.28
C GLU A 182 9.94 17.28 -16.17
N MET A 183 9.84 15.98 -15.87
CA MET A 183 10.73 15.32 -14.92
C MET A 183 12.06 14.87 -15.53
N VAL A 184 12.20 14.90 -16.85
CA VAL A 184 13.49 14.58 -17.49
C VAL A 184 14.50 15.68 -17.11
N GLU A 185 15.64 15.26 -16.54
CA GLU A 185 16.70 16.16 -16.07
C GLU A 185 16.25 17.19 -15.01
N ASN A 186 15.18 16.89 -14.27
CA ASN A 186 14.61 17.79 -13.26
C ASN A 186 14.42 17.12 -11.90
N ILE A 187 14.40 17.92 -10.83
CA ILE A 187 14.20 17.49 -9.45
C ILE A 187 13.09 18.33 -8.84
N ILE A 188 12.17 17.67 -8.12
CA ILE A 188 11.19 18.35 -7.28
C ILE A 188 11.64 18.19 -5.82
N PRO A 189 12.04 19.29 -5.15
CA PRO A 189 12.67 19.23 -3.81
C PRO A 189 11.68 18.98 -2.67
N TYR A 190 10.38 18.94 -2.94
CA TYR A 190 9.32 18.69 -1.97
C TYR A 190 8.17 17.93 -2.60
N ILE A 191 7.79 16.83 -1.96
CA ILE A 191 6.62 16.05 -2.37
C ILE A 191 5.53 16.21 -1.31
N GLY A 192 4.42 16.86 -1.67
CA GLY A 192 3.35 17.20 -0.73
C GLY A 192 2.86 16.02 0.11
N GLY A 193 2.95 16.13 1.43
CA GLY A 193 2.51 15.14 2.40
C GLY A 193 3.39 13.90 2.53
N GLU A 194 4.52 13.79 1.81
CA GLU A 194 5.43 12.63 1.95
C GLU A 194 6.34 12.76 3.17
N GLU A 195 6.80 13.96 3.49
CA GLU A 195 7.66 14.21 4.66
C GLU A 195 6.92 13.85 5.95
N GLU A 196 5.69 14.33 6.11
CA GLU A 196 4.85 14.01 7.28
C GLU A 196 4.63 12.48 7.43
N LYS A 197 4.38 11.76 6.34
CA LYS A 197 4.28 10.30 6.37
C LYS A 197 5.60 9.66 6.81
N SER A 198 6.72 10.14 6.26
CA SER A 198 8.06 9.65 6.56
C SER A 198 8.44 9.86 8.04
N GLU A 199 7.95 10.93 8.66
CA GLU A 199 8.20 11.25 10.06
C GLU A 199 7.29 10.48 11.03
N GLN A 200 6.03 10.20 10.63
CA GLN A 200 5.02 9.67 11.55
C GLN A 200 4.76 8.17 11.39
N GLU A 201 4.76 7.64 10.16
CA GLU A 201 4.44 6.23 9.93
C GLU A 201 5.46 5.25 10.58
N PRO A 202 6.79 5.52 10.60
CA PRO A 202 7.73 4.67 11.33
C PRO A 202 7.40 4.56 12.82
N LEU A 203 6.97 5.65 13.46
CA LEU A 203 6.59 5.64 14.88
C LEU A 203 5.37 4.74 15.12
N ARG A 204 4.44 4.67 14.17
CA ARG A 204 3.32 3.74 14.26
C ARG A 204 3.77 2.28 14.06
N ILE A 205 4.68 2.02 13.12
CA ILE A 205 5.25 0.68 12.90
C ILE A 205 6.01 0.19 14.15
N TRP A 206 6.72 1.08 14.85
CA TRP A 206 7.43 0.77 16.10
C TRP A 206 6.56 0.90 17.36
N GLY A 207 5.29 1.19 17.17
CA GLY A 207 4.30 1.28 18.23
C GLY A 207 3.99 -0.06 18.89
N LYS A 208 2.92 -0.08 19.66
CA LYS A 208 2.45 -1.27 20.37
C LYS A 208 0.95 -1.40 20.25
N VAL A 209 0.46 -2.62 20.35
CA VAL A 209 -0.98 -2.88 20.49
C VAL A 209 -1.36 -2.72 21.97
N GLU A 210 -2.19 -1.73 22.26
CA GLU A 210 -2.70 -1.44 23.60
C GLU A 210 -4.21 -1.19 23.54
N ASN A 211 -4.97 -1.87 24.38
CA ASN A 211 -6.43 -1.70 24.48
C ASN A 211 -7.16 -1.82 23.12
N GLY A 212 -6.73 -2.75 22.28
CA GLY A 212 -7.34 -2.98 20.96
C GLY A 212 -7.02 -1.91 19.91
N GLN A 213 -5.97 -1.13 20.11
CA GLN A 213 -5.52 -0.08 19.20
C GLN A 213 -4.00 -0.11 19.06
N ILE A 214 -3.50 0.43 17.97
CA ILE A 214 -2.06 0.64 17.79
C ILE A 214 -1.71 2.04 18.27
N VAL A 215 -0.95 2.09 19.37
CA VAL A 215 -0.37 3.31 19.93
C VAL A 215 1.03 3.49 19.37
N LYS A 216 1.30 4.65 18.78
CA LYS A 216 2.62 4.93 18.19
C LYS A 216 3.69 5.11 19.26
N ALA A 217 4.93 4.79 18.92
CA ALA A 217 6.10 5.04 19.76
C ALA A 217 6.35 6.56 19.93
N ASP A 218 6.97 6.93 21.06
CA ASP A 218 7.33 8.32 21.37
C ASP A 218 8.58 8.82 20.64
N GLY A 219 9.35 7.93 20.06
CA GLY A 219 10.59 8.25 19.36
C GLY A 219 11.12 7.11 18.49
N PRO A 220 12.21 7.34 17.75
CA PRO A 220 13.05 8.54 17.68
C PRO A 220 12.34 9.78 17.08
N LEU A 221 12.90 10.99 17.29
CA LEU A 221 12.52 12.17 16.52
C LEU A 221 12.98 11.96 15.08
N ILE A 222 12.09 12.07 14.13
CA ILE A 222 12.41 11.91 12.70
C ILE A 222 12.14 13.22 11.98
N THR A 223 13.14 13.73 11.27
CA THR A 223 13.00 14.84 10.32
C THR A 223 13.25 14.31 8.91
N SER A 224 12.38 14.63 7.98
CA SER A 224 12.42 14.04 6.64
C SER A 224 12.44 15.09 5.54
N GLN A 225 13.16 14.78 4.46
CA GLN A 225 13.12 15.49 3.19
C GLN A 225 12.80 14.52 2.07
N CYS A 226 11.72 14.76 1.34
CA CYS A 226 11.24 13.87 0.30
C CYS A 226 11.35 14.54 -1.08
N ILE A 227 12.30 14.06 -1.87
CA ILE A 227 12.70 14.64 -3.16
C ILE A 227 12.25 13.72 -4.29
N ARG A 228 11.59 14.28 -5.32
CA ARG A 228 11.32 13.55 -6.56
C ARG A 228 12.51 13.69 -7.50
N VAL A 229 13.01 12.55 -7.99
CA VAL A 229 14.16 12.49 -8.89
C VAL A 229 13.80 11.90 -10.25
N PRO A 230 14.56 12.20 -11.32
CA PRO A 230 14.29 11.75 -12.69
C PRO A 230 14.74 10.29 -12.87
N VAL A 231 14.19 9.40 -12.07
CA VAL A 231 14.41 7.95 -12.12
C VAL A 231 13.06 7.27 -12.30
N LEU A 232 12.99 6.26 -13.17
CA LEU A 232 11.72 5.60 -13.48
C LEU A 232 11.19 4.83 -12.29
N ASP A 233 11.99 3.93 -11.72
CA ASP A 233 11.62 3.03 -10.62
C ASP A 233 12.69 3.01 -9.52
N GLY A 234 12.24 2.67 -8.31
CA GLY A 234 13.10 2.54 -7.14
C GLY A 234 13.16 3.83 -6.30
N HIS A 235 13.29 3.65 -4.99
CA HIS A 235 13.51 4.74 -4.04
C HIS A 235 14.83 4.51 -3.31
N LEU A 236 15.59 5.57 -3.12
CA LEU A 236 16.81 5.57 -2.31
C LEU A 236 16.60 6.44 -1.09
N SER A 237 17.23 6.07 0.02
CA SER A 237 17.23 6.89 1.24
C SER A 237 18.65 7.09 1.73
N LEU A 238 18.94 8.32 2.16
CA LEU A 238 20.13 8.68 2.93
C LEU A 238 19.69 8.98 4.36
N ILE A 239 20.26 8.24 5.32
CA ILE A 239 19.82 8.28 6.73
C ILE A 239 21.00 8.61 7.62
N HIS A 240 20.81 9.61 8.48
CA HIS A 240 21.66 9.89 9.62
C HIS A 240 20.93 9.58 10.94
N ILE A 241 21.63 8.99 11.87
CA ILE A 241 21.16 8.66 13.22
C ILE A 241 22.17 9.10 14.27
#